data_2bb4165fd789dd4dd8ad79c064941594
#
_entry.id   2bb4165fd789dd4dd8ad79c064941594
#
_cell.length_a   1.000
_cell.length_b   1.000
_cell.length_c   1.000
_cell.angle_alpha   90.00
_cell.angle_beta   90.00
_cell.angle_gamma   90.00
#
_symmetry.space_group_name_H-M   'P 1'
#
loop_
_entity.id
_entity.type
_entity.pdbx_description
1 polymer ?
#
loop_
_entity_poly.entity_id
_entity_poly.type
_entity_poly.pdbx_seq_one_letter_code
_entity_poly.pdbx_strand_id
1 'polypeptide(L)'
;RYTTSNAVHQTVKLPKTEWDKYLDWLFHTEYEMMEIPAPDTVIYLDMDVDISQRLMSKRYEGEETKKDVHEANVGYLKACREAALYAADRFGWNVVKCYEGDEPLSIEEIGNTIFNIVKEIL
;
A
#
# COMPACT_ATOMS: atom_id res chain seq x y z
N ARG A 1 -8.88 8.72 -8.46
CA ARG A 1 -8.54 7.67 -7.49
C ARG A 1 -9.12 7.98 -6.11
N TYR A 2 -9.39 6.96 -5.33
CA TYR A 2 -9.87 7.15 -3.98
C TYR A 2 -8.77 7.72 -3.07
N THR A 3 -9.18 8.37 -1.98
CA THR A 3 -8.31 9.09 -1.04
C THR A 3 -7.11 8.27 -0.55
N THR A 4 -7.31 6.99 -0.21
CA THR A 4 -6.22 6.14 0.29
C THR A 4 -5.13 5.93 -0.76
N SER A 5 -5.51 5.80 -2.03
CA SER A 5 -4.54 5.70 -3.12
C SER A 5 -3.74 6.99 -3.27
N ASN A 6 -4.41 8.14 -3.18
CA ASN A 6 -3.75 9.43 -3.25
C ASN A 6 -2.81 9.66 -2.06
N ALA A 7 -3.18 9.15 -0.88
CA ALA A 7 -2.33 9.23 0.31
C ALA A 7 -0.99 8.52 0.12
N VAL A 8 -0.95 7.50 -0.73
CA VAL A 8 0.31 6.80 -1.03
C VAL A 8 1.03 7.45 -2.20
N HIS A 9 0.37 7.51 -3.35
CA HIS A 9 1.03 7.85 -4.62
C HIS A 9 1.34 9.33 -4.80
N GLN A 10 0.63 10.21 -4.12
CA GLN A 10 0.94 11.65 -4.18
C GLN A 10 1.92 12.04 -3.07
N THR A 11 1.77 11.46 -1.88
CA THR A 11 2.66 11.74 -0.75
C THR A 11 4.12 11.41 -1.08
N VAL A 12 4.36 10.30 -1.76
CA VAL A 12 5.70 9.86 -2.11
C VAL A 12 6.47 10.87 -2.98
N LYS A 13 5.75 11.74 -3.69
CA LYS A 13 6.35 12.76 -4.56
C LYS A 13 6.85 13.98 -3.79
N LEU A 14 6.50 14.09 -2.51
CA LEU A 14 6.84 15.24 -1.68
C LEU A 14 8.02 14.92 -0.76
N PRO A 15 8.78 15.95 -0.31
CA PRO A 15 9.74 15.75 0.77
C PRO A 15 9.04 15.25 2.03
N LYS A 16 9.71 14.41 2.81
CA LYS A 16 9.13 13.84 4.04
C LYS A 16 8.65 14.90 5.01
N THR A 17 9.28 16.05 5.05
CA THR A 17 8.89 17.17 5.91
C THR A 17 7.52 17.74 5.56
N GLU A 18 7.01 17.47 4.37
CA GLU A 18 5.72 17.95 3.88
C GLU A 18 4.61 16.90 4.01
N TRP A 19 4.95 15.66 4.40
CA TRP A 19 3.99 14.56 4.39
C TRP A 19 2.80 14.80 5.33
N ASP A 20 3.04 15.19 6.58
CA ASP A 20 1.95 15.41 7.53
C ASP A 20 0.98 16.47 7.06
N LYS A 21 1.50 17.59 6.60
CA LYS A 21 0.71 18.71 6.12
C LYS A 21 -0.15 18.31 4.91
N TYR A 22 0.46 17.57 3.97
CA TYR A 22 -0.25 17.12 2.78
C TYR A 22 -1.35 16.12 3.13
N LEU A 23 -1.06 15.15 3.99
CA LEU A 23 -2.03 14.12 4.40
C LEU A 23 -3.21 14.74 5.14
N ASP A 24 -2.98 15.68 6.03
CA ASP A 24 -4.04 16.38 6.76
C ASP A 24 -4.91 17.17 5.78
N TRP A 25 -4.28 17.87 4.83
CA TRP A 25 -5.01 18.61 3.79
C TRP A 25 -5.84 17.66 2.92
N LEU A 26 -5.27 16.54 2.50
CA LEU A 26 -5.93 15.58 1.63
C LEU A 26 -7.21 15.02 2.26
N PHE A 27 -7.12 14.56 3.49
CA PHE A 27 -8.26 13.96 4.17
C PHE A 27 -9.32 14.99 4.51
N HIS A 28 -8.92 16.17 4.94
CA HIS A 28 -9.86 17.27 5.18
C HIS A 28 -10.59 17.66 3.89
N THR A 29 -9.85 17.81 2.80
CA THR A 29 -10.41 18.24 1.52
C THR A 29 -11.38 17.18 0.98
N GLU A 30 -10.97 15.92 0.92
CA GLU A 30 -11.79 14.89 0.29
C GLU A 30 -12.93 14.40 1.17
N TYR A 31 -12.70 14.16 2.45
CA TYR A 31 -13.74 13.62 3.32
C TYR A 31 -14.68 14.68 3.88
N GLU A 32 -14.17 15.83 4.24
CA GLU A 32 -15.00 16.87 4.84
C GLU A 32 -15.53 17.89 3.83
N MET A 33 -14.67 18.46 3.00
CA MET A 33 -15.08 19.48 2.05
C MET A 33 -15.81 18.93 0.83
N MET A 34 -15.30 17.85 0.24
CA MET A 34 -15.91 17.23 -0.92
C MET A 34 -16.94 16.17 -0.55
N GLU A 35 -17.05 15.85 0.74
CA GLU A 35 -18.01 14.88 1.27
C GLU A 35 -17.89 13.49 0.64
N ILE A 36 -16.69 13.10 0.21
CA ILE A 36 -16.44 11.74 -0.25
C ILE A 36 -16.55 10.81 0.98
N PRO A 37 -17.32 9.70 0.88
CA PRO A 37 -17.48 8.81 2.02
C PRO A 37 -16.15 8.27 2.53
N ALA A 38 -15.89 8.46 3.84
CA ALA A 38 -14.72 7.88 4.49
C ALA A 38 -14.96 6.38 4.71
N PRO A 39 -13.91 5.53 4.65
CA PRO A 39 -14.07 4.10 4.87
C PRO A 39 -14.25 3.81 6.36
N ASP A 40 -14.98 2.73 6.66
CA ASP A 40 -15.10 2.24 8.05
C ASP A 40 -13.80 1.64 8.54
N THR A 41 -13.04 1.03 7.65
CA THR A 41 -11.70 0.54 7.92
C THR A 41 -10.88 0.55 6.64
N VAL A 42 -9.57 0.62 6.80
CA VAL A 42 -8.63 0.51 5.69
C VAL A 42 -7.68 -0.65 5.99
N ILE A 43 -7.51 -1.52 5.03
CA ILE A 43 -6.57 -2.64 5.12
C ILE A 43 -5.48 -2.43 4.08
N TYR A 44 -4.24 -2.36 4.54
CA TYR A 44 -3.09 -2.25 3.67
C TYR A 44 -2.38 -3.60 3.63
N LEU A 45 -2.29 -4.18 2.45
CA LEU A 45 -1.59 -5.44 2.25
C LEU A 45 -0.11 -5.16 2.04
N ASP A 46 0.68 -5.41 3.07
CA ASP A 46 2.12 -5.11 3.06
C ASP A 46 2.90 -6.31 2.55
N MET A 47 3.56 -6.13 1.40
CA MET A 47 4.43 -7.12 0.79
C MET A 47 5.81 -6.52 0.60
N ASP A 48 6.83 -7.28 0.93
CA ASP A 48 8.21 -6.89 0.64
C ASP A 48 8.37 -6.71 -0.89
N VAL A 49 9.00 -5.62 -1.29
CA VAL A 49 9.13 -5.28 -2.72
C VAL A 49 9.95 -6.31 -3.47
N ASP A 50 11.02 -6.83 -2.86
CA ASP A 50 11.85 -7.85 -3.51
C ASP A 50 11.08 -9.16 -3.74
N ILE A 51 10.24 -9.55 -2.78
CA ILE A 51 9.36 -10.72 -2.93
C ILE A 51 8.35 -10.48 -4.05
N SER A 52 7.72 -9.31 -4.07
CA SER A 52 6.76 -8.95 -5.09
C SER A 52 7.39 -8.95 -6.48
N GLN A 53 8.63 -8.48 -6.61
CA GLN A 53 9.36 -8.49 -7.89
C GLN A 53 9.68 -9.92 -8.35
N ARG A 54 10.04 -10.80 -7.42
CA ARG A 54 10.25 -12.23 -7.77
C ARG A 54 8.97 -12.88 -8.28
N LEU A 55 7.84 -12.59 -7.65
CA LEU A 55 6.54 -13.12 -8.09
C LEU A 55 6.18 -12.60 -9.47
N MET A 56 6.43 -11.32 -9.75
CA MET A 56 6.19 -10.73 -11.06
C MET A 56 7.13 -11.29 -12.11
N SER A 57 8.41 -11.45 -11.80
CA SER A 57 9.40 -12.06 -12.71
C SER A 57 9.00 -13.47 -13.10
N LYS A 58 8.48 -14.23 -12.14
CA LYS A 58 7.99 -15.58 -12.37
C LYS A 58 6.79 -15.60 -13.31
N ARG A 59 5.90 -14.60 -13.16
CA ARG A 59 4.73 -14.43 -14.04
C ARG A 59 5.13 -14.08 -15.47
N TYR A 60 6.18 -13.27 -15.63
CA TYR A 60 6.65 -12.78 -16.92
C TYR A 60 7.92 -13.49 -17.40
N GLU A 61 8.13 -14.71 -16.96
CA GLU A 61 9.26 -15.53 -17.35
C GLU A 61 9.33 -15.64 -18.88
N GLY A 62 10.50 -15.27 -19.44
CA GLY A 62 10.70 -15.20 -20.89
C GLY A 62 10.43 -13.85 -21.55
N GLU A 63 9.94 -12.86 -20.81
CA GLU A 63 9.67 -11.51 -21.31
C GLU A 63 10.65 -10.49 -20.71
N GLU A 64 11.88 -10.46 -21.21
CA GLU A 64 12.97 -9.62 -20.68
C GLU A 64 12.66 -8.13 -20.69
N THR A 65 11.91 -7.63 -21.68
CA THR A 65 11.53 -6.21 -21.75
C THR A 65 10.68 -5.78 -20.56
N LYS A 66 9.81 -6.63 -20.10
CA LYS A 66 8.97 -6.35 -18.92
C LYS A 66 9.79 -6.41 -17.63
N LYS A 67 10.80 -7.29 -17.59
CA LYS A 67 11.71 -7.39 -16.45
C LYS A 67 12.50 -6.10 -16.25
N ASP A 68 13.01 -5.50 -17.32
CA ASP A 68 13.77 -4.24 -17.25
C ASP A 68 12.89 -3.10 -16.72
N VAL A 69 11.62 -3.03 -17.13
CA VAL A 69 10.68 -2.03 -16.64
C VAL A 69 10.46 -2.20 -15.14
N HIS A 70 10.34 -3.43 -14.65
CA HIS A 70 10.14 -3.69 -13.22
C HIS A 70 11.36 -3.29 -12.41
N GLU A 71 12.57 -3.60 -12.87
CA GLU A 71 13.82 -3.22 -12.19
C GLU A 71 13.93 -1.70 -12.05
N ALA A 72 13.57 -0.96 -13.09
CA ALA A 72 13.60 0.51 -13.08
C ALA A 72 12.65 1.11 -12.03
N ASN A 73 11.56 0.40 -11.68
CA ASN A 73 10.56 0.90 -10.76
C ASN A 73 10.73 0.44 -9.31
N VAL A 74 11.74 -0.40 -9.00
CA VAL A 74 11.92 -0.95 -7.65
C VAL A 74 12.12 0.16 -6.61
N GLY A 75 12.94 1.16 -6.91
CA GLY A 75 13.17 2.29 -6.01
C GLY A 75 11.88 3.06 -5.71
N TYR A 76 11.08 3.29 -6.75
CA TYR A 76 9.78 3.96 -6.60
C TYR A 76 8.81 3.11 -5.77
N LEU A 77 8.75 1.81 -5.99
CA LEU A 77 7.89 0.91 -5.22
C LEU A 77 8.26 0.88 -3.75
N LYS A 78 9.57 0.88 -3.44
CA LYS A 78 10.05 0.95 -2.05
C LYS A 78 9.64 2.26 -1.39
N ALA A 79 9.74 3.37 -2.11
CA ALA A 79 9.31 4.67 -1.61
C ALA A 79 7.79 4.71 -1.38
N CYS A 80 7.00 4.14 -2.29
CA CYS A 80 5.55 4.03 -2.12
C CYS A 80 5.19 3.20 -0.89
N ARG A 81 5.88 2.10 -0.65
CA ARG A 81 5.67 1.28 0.55
C ARG A 81 5.95 2.07 1.82
N GLU A 82 7.03 2.84 1.84
CA GLU A 82 7.36 3.70 2.98
C GLU A 82 6.25 4.72 3.25
N ALA A 83 5.76 5.38 2.20
CA ALA A 83 4.66 6.35 2.33
C ALA A 83 3.37 5.67 2.80
N ALA A 84 3.07 4.47 2.31
CA ALA A 84 1.89 3.71 2.71
C ALA A 84 1.94 3.31 4.19
N LEU A 85 3.09 2.82 4.65
CA LEU A 85 3.27 2.44 6.05
C LEU A 85 3.21 3.66 6.98
N TYR A 86 3.74 4.78 6.53
CA TYR A 86 3.64 6.04 7.27
C TYR A 86 2.19 6.49 7.43
N ALA A 87 1.42 6.48 6.34
CA ALA A 87 0.00 6.83 6.38
C ALA A 87 -0.80 5.85 7.24
N ALA A 88 -0.50 4.56 7.14
CA ALA A 88 -1.16 3.52 7.94
C ALA A 88 -0.95 3.75 9.43
N ASP A 89 0.26 4.08 9.84
CA ASP A 89 0.59 4.36 11.24
C ASP A 89 -0.14 5.62 11.71
N ARG A 90 -0.11 6.68 10.89
CA ARG A 90 -0.72 7.96 11.26
C ARG A 90 -2.25 7.88 11.40
N PHE A 91 -2.90 7.14 10.51
CA PHE A 91 -4.37 7.09 10.46
C PHE A 91 -4.97 5.80 11.01
N GLY A 92 -4.16 4.94 11.58
CA GLY A 92 -4.65 3.72 12.20
C GLY A 92 -5.17 2.67 11.21
N TRP A 93 -4.60 2.60 10.01
CA TRP A 93 -4.95 1.56 9.06
C TRP A 93 -4.48 0.19 9.55
N ASN A 94 -5.19 -0.85 9.15
CA ASN A 94 -4.79 -2.22 9.46
C ASN A 94 -3.74 -2.68 8.45
N VAL A 95 -2.51 -2.92 8.91
CA VAL A 95 -1.43 -3.43 8.08
C VAL A 95 -1.42 -4.95 8.17
N VAL A 96 -1.66 -5.61 7.04
CA VAL A 96 -1.63 -7.06 6.95
C VAL A 96 -0.33 -7.48 6.29
N LYS A 97 0.57 -8.07 7.06
CA LYS A 97 1.85 -8.55 6.54
C LYS A 97 1.60 -9.80 5.70
N CYS A 98 1.97 -9.74 4.42
CA CYS A 98 1.69 -10.79 3.45
C CYS A 98 2.89 -11.69 3.15
N TYR A 99 3.91 -11.66 4.00
CA TYR A 99 5.13 -12.47 3.82
C TYR A 99 5.71 -12.85 5.17
N GLU A 100 6.54 -13.87 5.16
CA GLU A 100 7.32 -14.28 6.33
C GLU A 100 8.72 -14.63 5.85
N GLY A 101 9.74 -13.93 6.40
CA GLY A 101 11.10 -14.05 5.91
C GLY A 101 11.18 -13.63 4.44
N ASP A 102 11.64 -14.54 3.58
CA ASP A 102 11.78 -14.31 2.15
C ASP A 102 10.64 -14.89 1.31
N GLU A 103 9.60 -15.43 1.96
CA GLU A 103 8.53 -16.14 1.27
C GLU A 103 7.18 -15.43 1.47
N PRO A 104 6.34 -15.39 0.42
CA PRO A 104 4.99 -14.85 0.58
C PRO A 104 4.14 -15.83 1.39
N LEU A 105 3.18 -15.28 2.15
CA LEU A 105 2.15 -16.08 2.80
C LEU A 105 1.16 -16.59 1.76
N SER A 106 0.45 -17.68 2.08
CA SER A 106 -0.56 -18.23 1.18
C SER A 106 -1.76 -17.28 1.07
N ILE A 107 -2.49 -17.42 -0.03
CA ILE A 107 -3.74 -16.67 -0.24
C ILE A 107 -4.72 -16.96 0.90
N GLU A 108 -4.77 -18.20 1.37
CA GLU A 108 -5.65 -18.61 2.47
C GLU A 108 -5.29 -17.94 3.79
N GLU A 109 -4.01 -17.87 4.13
CA GLU A 109 -3.54 -17.22 5.35
C GLU A 109 -3.86 -15.73 5.35
N ILE A 110 -3.58 -15.05 4.23
CA ILE A 110 -3.88 -13.63 4.06
C ILE A 110 -5.39 -13.40 4.14
N GLY A 111 -6.16 -14.22 3.44
CA GLY A 111 -7.61 -14.14 3.42
C GLY A 111 -8.23 -14.31 4.80
N ASN A 112 -7.72 -15.23 5.60
CA ASN A 112 -8.19 -15.44 6.97
C ASN A 112 -7.92 -14.23 7.86
N THR A 113 -6.75 -13.63 7.73
CA THR A 113 -6.40 -12.40 8.46
C THR A 113 -7.35 -11.26 8.12
N ILE A 114 -7.60 -11.05 6.83
CA ILE A 114 -8.53 -10.01 6.35
C ILE A 114 -9.94 -10.29 6.88
N PHE A 115 -10.39 -11.53 6.78
CA PHE A 115 -11.72 -11.92 7.25
C PHE A 115 -11.90 -11.61 8.73
N ASN A 116 -10.90 -11.91 9.55
CA ASN A 116 -10.99 -11.64 10.99
C ASN A 116 -11.06 -10.14 11.28
N ILE A 117 -10.35 -9.31 10.52
CA ILE A 117 -10.43 -7.85 10.67
C ILE A 117 -11.83 -7.35 10.33
N VAL A 118 -12.35 -7.77 9.18
CA VAL A 118 -13.68 -7.33 8.70
C VAL A 118 -14.78 -7.83 9.63
N LYS A 119 -14.67 -9.05 10.13
CA LYS A 119 -15.65 -9.64 11.04
C LYS A 119 -15.85 -8.81 12.31
N GLU A 120 -14.79 -8.22 12.83
CA GLU A 120 -14.88 -7.43 14.08
C GLU A 120 -15.66 -6.12 13.90
N ILE A 121 -15.77 -5.61 12.68
CA ILE A 121 -16.50 -4.35 12.42
C ILE A 121 -17.92 -4.55 11.88
N LEU A 122 -18.31 -5.79 11.63
CA LEU A 122 -19.67 -6.10 11.12
C LEU A 122 -20.70 -6.26 12.25
#